data_ebf12e287d972359bde79811bf391f26
#
_entry.id   ebf12e287d972359bde79811bf391f26
#
_cell.length_a   1.000
_cell.length_b   1.000
_cell.length_c   1.000
_cell.angle_alpha   90.00
_cell.angle_beta   90.00
_cell.angle_gamma   90.00
#
_symmetry.space_group_name_H-M   'P 1'
#
loop_
_entity.id
_entity.type
_entity.pdbx_description
1 polymer ?
#
loop_
_entity_poly.entity_id
_entity_poly.type
_entity_poly.pdbx_seq_one_letter_code
_entity_poly.pdbx_strand_id
1 'polypeptide(L)'
;MKVLVAEDDIASGKFLSKLLTKYGEVVLATDGIEAVDEFVKSVQDGKEFDLVCLDIMMPKLDGYKTLESIRDAERKLGIPRISRCKVVMISALDEEFDSNYASNDYDDYICKPIDIIKFDNIIKKLGLLD
;
A
#
# COMPACT_ATOMS: atom_id res chain seq x y z
N MET A 1 -7.22 -4.52 11.82
CA MET A 1 -6.32 -3.81 10.88
C MET A 1 -7.13 -3.25 9.73
N LYS A 2 -6.76 -2.11 9.21
CA LYS A 2 -7.40 -1.49 8.04
C LYS A 2 -6.37 -1.37 6.91
N VAL A 3 -6.71 -1.87 5.72
CA VAL A 3 -5.78 -1.99 4.60
C VAL A 3 -6.31 -1.23 3.39
N LEU A 4 -5.44 -0.44 2.76
CA LEU A 4 -5.72 0.21 1.48
C LEU A 4 -4.94 -0.53 0.38
N VAL A 5 -5.63 -0.93 -0.67
CA VAL A 5 -5.01 -1.55 -1.85
C VAL A 5 -5.21 -0.63 -3.05
N ALA A 6 -4.14 -0.28 -3.73
CA ALA A 6 -4.20 0.47 -4.99
C ALA A 6 -3.75 -0.45 -6.13
N GLU A 7 -4.71 -0.80 -7.00
CA GLU A 7 -4.50 -1.73 -8.11
C GLU A 7 -5.50 -1.43 -9.21
N ASP A 8 -5.03 -1.15 -10.42
CA ASP A 8 -5.89 -0.83 -11.55
C ASP A 8 -6.44 -2.06 -12.28
N ASP A 9 -5.77 -3.21 -12.18
CA ASP A 9 -6.27 -4.46 -12.74
C ASP A 9 -7.35 -5.05 -11.85
N ILE A 10 -8.55 -5.21 -12.40
CA ILE A 10 -9.72 -5.65 -11.65
C ILE A 10 -9.49 -7.03 -11.02
N ALA A 11 -8.95 -7.97 -11.78
CA ALA A 11 -8.72 -9.33 -11.28
C ALA A 11 -7.67 -9.35 -10.16
N SER A 12 -6.57 -8.64 -10.33
CA SER A 12 -5.52 -8.52 -9.31
C SER A 12 -6.05 -7.83 -8.04
N GLY A 13 -6.84 -6.78 -8.22
CA GLY A 13 -7.44 -6.06 -7.10
C GLY A 13 -8.38 -6.94 -6.29
N LYS A 14 -9.22 -7.71 -6.95
CA LYS A 14 -10.13 -8.66 -6.28
C LYS A 14 -9.36 -9.75 -5.55
N PHE A 15 -8.33 -10.29 -6.16
CA PHE A 15 -7.49 -11.32 -5.55
C PHE A 15 -6.83 -10.80 -4.28
N LEU A 16 -6.19 -9.64 -4.37
CA LEU A 16 -5.53 -9.00 -3.22
C LEU A 16 -6.53 -8.65 -2.12
N SER A 17 -7.67 -8.07 -2.48
CA SER A 17 -8.69 -7.71 -1.50
C SER A 17 -9.18 -8.93 -0.75
N LYS A 18 -9.44 -10.03 -1.46
CA LYS A 18 -9.87 -11.27 -0.85
C LYS A 18 -8.80 -11.87 0.07
N LEU A 19 -7.56 -11.86 -0.38
CA LEU A 19 -6.42 -12.32 0.41
C LEU A 19 -6.29 -11.53 1.72
N LEU A 20 -6.45 -10.21 1.63
CA LEU A 20 -6.22 -9.31 2.75
C LEU A 20 -7.39 -9.22 3.73
N THR A 21 -8.58 -9.68 3.34
CA THR A 21 -9.74 -9.66 4.26
C THR A 21 -9.51 -10.51 5.51
N LYS A 22 -8.63 -11.49 5.46
CA LYS A 22 -8.27 -12.26 6.65
C LYS A 22 -7.53 -11.43 7.71
N TYR A 23 -6.94 -10.30 7.32
CA TYR A 23 -6.23 -9.42 8.24
C TYR A 23 -7.10 -8.29 8.78
N GLY A 24 -8.17 -7.94 8.09
CA GLY A 24 -9.05 -6.86 8.51
C GLY A 24 -9.87 -6.26 7.39
N GLU A 25 -10.28 -5.01 7.57
CA GLU A 25 -11.06 -4.26 6.58
C GLU A 25 -10.16 -3.85 5.41
N VAL A 26 -10.64 -4.04 4.19
CA VAL A 26 -9.91 -3.70 2.97
C VAL A 26 -10.67 -2.67 2.15
N VAL A 27 -9.99 -1.61 1.75
CA VAL A 27 -10.51 -0.61 0.79
C VAL A 27 -9.69 -0.72 -0.48
N LEU A 28 -10.36 -0.87 -1.61
CA LEU A 28 -9.71 -0.98 -2.92
C LEU A 28 -9.84 0.34 -3.67
N ALA A 29 -8.70 0.90 -4.07
CA ALA A 29 -8.60 2.03 -4.98
C ALA A 29 -8.11 1.54 -6.35
N THR A 30 -8.65 2.08 -7.43
CA THR A 30 -8.36 1.63 -8.79
C THR A 30 -7.29 2.47 -9.49
N ASP A 31 -6.86 3.55 -8.87
CA ASP A 31 -5.72 4.34 -9.35
C ASP A 31 -5.07 5.07 -8.17
N GLY A 32 -3.93 5.72 -8.45
CA GLY A 32 -3.16 6.39 -7.41
C GLY A 32 -3.84 7.61 -6.83
N ILE A 33 -4.62 8.34 -7.62
CA ILE A 33 -5.34 9.53 -7.14
C ILE A 33 -6.41 9.10 -6.15
N GLU A 34 -7.18 8.08 -6.49
CA GLU A 34 -8.20 7.52 -5.60
C GLU A 34 -7.57 7.01 -4.31
N ALA A 35 -6.39 6.38 -4.41
CA ALA A 35 -5.68 5.88 -3.22
C ALA A 35 -5.30 7.02 -2.27
N VAL A 36 -4.77 8.11 -2.80
CA VAL A 36 -4.42 9.28 -1.98
C VAL A 36 -5.66 9.89 -1.34
N ASP A 37 -6.75 10.03 -2.10
CA ASP A 37 -8.01 10.56 -1.58
C ASP A 37 -8.56 9.69 -0.44
N GLU A 38 -8.56 8.38 -0.60
CA GLU A 38 -9.00 7.45 0.43
C GLU A 38 -8.11 7.53 1.68
N PHE A 39 -6.81 7.68 1.47
CA PHE A 39 -5.87 7.81 2.59
C PHE A 39 -6.14 9.10 3.39
N VAL A 40 -6.24 10.24 2.72
CA VAL A 40 -6.50 11.53 3.38
C VAL A 40 -7.83 11.48 4.13
N LYS A 41 -8.87 10.93 3.50
CA LYS A 41 -10.18 10.79 4.12
C LYS A 41 -10.11 9.94 5.38
N SER A 42 -9.35 8.84 5.36
CA SER A 42 -9.22 7.96 6.53
C SER A 42 -8.59 8.68 7.71
N VAL A 43 -7.60 9.53 7.47
CA VAL A 43 -6.97 10.32 8.52
C VAL A 43 -7.95 11.34 9.09
N GLN A 44 -8.68 12.04 8.24
CA GLN A 44 -9.66 13.02 8.65
C GLN A 44 -10.80 12.39 9.47
N ASP A 45 -11.18 11.16 9.15
CA ASP A 45 -12.24 10.43 9.85
C ASP A 45 -11.74 9.74 11.13
N GLY A 46 -10.44 9.81 11.43
CA GLY A 46 -9.86 9.14 12.60
C GLY A 46 -9.78 7.63 12.47
N LYS A 47 -9.85 7.10 11.24
CA LYS A 47 -9.83 5.65 10.95
C LYS A 47 -8.69 5.35 9.99
N GLU A 48 -7.47 5.59 10.42
CA GLU A 48 -6.27 5.50 9.60
C GLU A 48 -5.98 4.07 9.13
N PHE A 49 -5.39 3.97 7.95
CA PHE A 49 -4.91 2.70 7.43
C PHE A 49 -3.64 2.26 8.15
N ASP A 50 -3.55 0.97 8.46
CA ASP A 50 -2.35 0.36 9.04
C ASP A 50 -1.38 -0.09 7.96
N LEU A 51 -1.93 -0.54 6.83
CA LEU A 51 -1.17 -1.08 5.71
C LEU A 51 -1.70 -0.51 4.40
N VAL A 52 -0.78 -0.13 3.52
CA VAL A 52 -1.09 0.29 2.15
C VAL A 52 -0.29 -0.58 1.18
N CYS A 53 -0.98 -1.22 0.25
CA CYS A 53 -0.36 -2.01 -0.81
C CYS A 53 -0.52 -1.27 -2.13
N LEU A 54 0.59 -0.91 -2.77
CA LEU A 54 0.60 -0.08 -3.98
C LEU A 54 1.20 -0.84 -5.16
N ASP A 55 0.40 -1.04 -6.21
CA ASP A 55 0.94 -1.48 -7.48
C ASP A 55 1.78 -0.35 -8.08
N ILE A 56 2.97 -0.68 -8.57
CA ILE A 56 3.87 0.32 -9.16
C ILE A 56 3.29 0.84 -10.48
N MET A 57 2.77 -0.03 -11.32
CA MET A 57 2.25 0.33 -12.66
C MET A 57 0.76 0.64 -12.60
N MET A 58 0.41 1.90 -12.43
CA MET A 58 -0.97 2.37 -12.42
C MET A 58 -1.14 3.61 -13.32
N PRO A 59 -2.33 3.80 -13.91
CA PRO A 59 -2.62 5.02 -14.67
C PRO A 59 -2.73 6.23 -13.74
N LYS A 60 -2.67 7.42 -14.31
CA LYS A 60 -2.79 8.74 -13.65
C LYS A 60 -1.64 9.04 -12.71
N LEU A 61 -1.45 8.21 -11.68
CA LEU A 61 -0.42 8.39 -10.68
C LEU A 61 0.16 7.01 -10.37
N ASP A 62 1.41 6.75 -10.74
CA ASP A 62 2.04 5.45 -10.50
C ASP A 62 2.28 5.20 -9.00
N GLY A 63 2.70 3.97 -8.67
CA GLY A 63 2.88 3.56 -7.28
C GLY A 63 3.90 4.40 -6.53
N TYR A 64 4.98 4.81 -7.17
CA TYR A 64 6.01 5.63 -6.52
C TYR A 64 5.49 7.02 -6.20
N LYS A 65 4.79 7.65 -7.13
CA LYS A 65 4.19 8.98 -6.92
C LYS A 65 3.07 8.92 -5.91
N THR A 66 2.31 7.84 -5.91
CA THR A 66 1.27 7.61 -4.90
C THR A 66 1.90 7.50 -3.51
N LEU A 67 2.97 6.73 -3.37
CA LEU A 67 3.73 6.61 -2.12
C LEU A 67 4.20 7.97 -1.62
N GLU A 68 4.82 8.75 -2.51
CA GLU A 68 5.31 10.08 -2.21
C GLU A 68 4.18 10.98 -1.70
N SER A 69 3.02 10.93 -2.37
CA SER A 69 1.85 11.74 -1.99
C SER A 69 1.28 11.30 -0.64
N ILE A 70 1.26 10.01 -0.35
CA ILE A 70 0.81 9.49 0.95
C ILE A 70 1.75 9.96 2.06
N ARG A 71 3.05 9.85 1.87
CA ARG A 71 4.03 10.31 2.86
C ARG A 71 3.96 11.82 3.08
N ASP A 72 3.75 12.59 2.01
CA ASP A 72 3.51 14.03 2.12
C ASP A 72 2.25 14.34 2.93
N ALA A 73 1.18 13.61 2.69
CA ALA A 73 -0.07 13.79 3.42
C ALA A 73 0.13 13.50 4.91
N GLU A 74 0.87 12.45 5.24
CA GLU A 74 1.19 12.14 6.65
C GLU A 74 1.92 13.30 7.32
N ARG A 75 2.92 13.87 6.65
CA ARG A 75 3.67 15.01 7.18
C ARG A 75 2.78 16.23 7.36
N LYS A 76 1.96 16.56 6.35
CA LYS A 76 1.07 17.74 6.39
C LYS A 76 -0.03 17.61 7.42
N LEU A 77 -0.50 16.38 7.67
CA LEU A 77 -1.55 16.10 8.64
C LEU A 77 -1.00 15.86 10.06
N GLY A 78 0.32 16.00 10.23
CA GLY A 78 0.95 15.93 11.55
C GLY A 78 1.10 14.52 12.11
N ILE A 79 1.09 13.50 11.27
CA ILE A 79 1.29 12.12 11.72
C ILE A 79 2.77 11.89 12.00
N PRO A 80 3.16 11.53 13.24
CA PRO A 80 4.57 11.26 13.56
C PRO A 80 5.10 10.08 12.75
N ARG A 81 6.38 10.11 12.44
CA ARG A 81 7.03 9.04 11.65
C ARG A 81 6.79 7.64 12.23
N ILE A 82 6.80 7.52 13.56
CA ILE A 82 6.58 6.23 14.24
C ILE A 82 5.15 5.70 14.02
N SER A 83 4.19 6.59 13.75
CA SER A 83 2.77 6.23 13.57
C SER A 83 2.36 6.14 12.12
N ARG A 84 3.27 6.38 11.16
CA ARG A 84 2.92 6.31 9.74
C ARG A 84 2.54 4.89 9.31
N CYS A 85 1.66 4.78 8.31
CA CYS A 85 1.23 3.48 7.81
C CYS A 85 2.40 2.70 7.21
N LYS A 86 2.30 1.38 7.24
CA LYS A 86 3.25 0.51 6.53
C LYS A 86 2.86 0.45 5.06
N VAL A 87 3.86 0.48 4.17
CA VAL A 87 3.63 0.42 2.72
C VAL A 87 4.40 -0.73 2.12
N VAL A 88 3.67 -1.58 1.39
CA VAL A 88 4.25 -2.67 0.60
C VAL A 88 4.03 -2.33 -0.88
N MET A 89 5.13 -2.22 -1.63
CA MET A 89 5.07 -2.01 -3.07
C MET A 89 4.89 -3.34 -3.78
N ILE A 90 4.09 -3.33 -4.86
CA ILE A 90 3.83 -4.53 -5.66
C ILE A 90 4.33 -4.29 -7.08
N SER A 91 5.22 -5.16 -7.55
CA SER A 91 5.80 -5.04 -8.88
C SER A 91 5.48 -6.24 -9.76
N ALA A 92 5.48 -6.05 -11.08
CA ALA A 92 5.36 -7.15 -12.02
C ALA A 92 6.62 -8.02 -11.99
N LEU A 93 6.48 -9.29 -12.35
CA LEU A 93 7.57 -10.28 -12.29
C LEU A 93 8.81 -9.86 -13.08
N ASP A 94 8.61 -9.25 -14.24
CA ASP A 94 9.67 -8.82 -15.13
C ASP A 94 10.02 -7.33 -14.99
N GLU A 95 9.45 -6.66 -14.01
CA GLU A 95 9.67 -5.26 -13.74
C GLU A 95 10.86 -5.08 -12.81
N GLU A 96 11.79 -4.20 -13.19
CA GLU A 96 12.92 -3.86 -12.34
C GLU A 96 12.46 -2.91 -11.23
N PHE A 97 12.73 -3.30 -9.99
CA PHE A 97 12.42 -2.43 -8.86
C PHE A 97 13.42 -1.27 -8.84
N ASP A 98 12.90 -0.04 -8.84
CA ASP A 98 13.75 1.15 -8.87
C ASP A 98 14.35 1.45 -7.50
N SER A 99 15.58 0.97 -7.28
CA SER A 99 16.29 1.17 -6.03
C SER A 99 16.74 2.61 -5.80
N ASN A 100 16.67 3.46 -6.83
CA ASN A 100 17.01 4.89 -6.69
C ASN A 100 15.84 5.71 -6.16
N TYR A 101 14.66 5.12 -6.10
CA TYR A 101 13.47 5.80 -5.66
C TYR A 101 13.31 5.64 -4.15
N ALA A 102 13.23 6.74 -3.46
CA ALA A 102 12.89 6.92 -2.04
C ALA A 102 12.88 5.64 -1.18
N SER A 103 14.03 4.98 -1.06
CA SER A 103 14.15 3.67 -0.40
C SER A 103 13.67 3.64 1.06
N ASN A 104 13.52 4.81 1.69
CA ASN A 104 13.07 4.93 3.07
C ASN A 104 11.58 5.17 3.20
N ASP A 105 10.86 5.35 2.10
CA ASP A 105 9.44 5.71 2.14
C ASP A 105 8.53 4.50 2.12
N TYR A 106 8.97 3.37 1.58
CA TYR A 106 8.22 2.11 1.65
C TYR A 106 8.88 1.16 2.65
N ASP A 107 8.10 0.19 3.14
CA ASP A 107 8.58 -0.73 4.16
C ASP A 107 9.02 -2.08 3.60
N ASP A 108 8.40 -2.52 2.52
CA ASP A 108 8.80 -3.75 1.82
C ASP A 108 8.21 -3.77 0.40
N TYR A 109 8.56 -4.78 -0.37
CA TYR A 109 8.00 -4.97 -1.70
C TYR A 109 7.82 -6.46 -1.98
N ILE A 110 6.91 -6.78 -2.91
CA ILE A 110 6.66 -8.15 -3.35
C ILE A 110 6.39 -8.13 -4.86
N CYS A 111 6.85 -9.17 -5.56
CA CYS A 111 6.64 -9.33 -6.99
C CYS A 111 5.42 -10.18 -7.28
N LYS A 112 4.72 -9.86 -8.37
CA LYS A 112 3.64 -10.72 -8.87
C LYS A 112 4.23 -11.94 -9.59
N PRO A 113 3.58 -13.10 -9.57
CA PRO A 113 2.35 -13.42 -8.84
C PRO A 113 2.60 -13.49 -7.32
N ILE A 114 1.62 -13.04 -6.54
CA ILE A 114 1.79 -12.93 -5.10
C ILE A 114 1.74 -14.30 -4.44
N ASP A 115 2.83 -14.66 -3.79
CA ASP A 115 2.93 -15.87 -2.96
C ASP A 115 2.33 -15.55 -1.59
N ILE A 116 1.28 -16.29 -1.21
CA ILE A 116 0.53 -16.06 0.02
C ILE A 116 1.43 -16.22 1.26
N ILE A 117 2.30 -17.22 1.27
CA ILE A 117 3.20 -17.48 2.40
C ILE A 117 4.21 -16.35 2.54
N LYS A 118 4.78 -15.92 1.42
CA LYS A 118 5.75 -14.82 1.40
C LYS A 118 5.10 -13.51 1.85
N PHE A 119 3.87 -13.24 1.40
CA PHE A 119 3.14 -12.05 1.81
C PHE A 119 2.86 -12.08 3.31
N ASP A 120 2.40 -13.21 3.83
CA ASP A 120 2.14 -13.38 5.26
C ASP A 120 3.39 -13.12 6.10
N ASN A 121 4.55 -13.60 5.65
CA ASN A 121 5.81 -13.35 6.32
C ASN A 121 6.19 -11.87 6.32
N ILE A 122 5.91 -11.14 5.24
CA ILE A 122 6.12 -9.70 5.18
C ILE A 122 5.25 -8.99 6.21
N ILE A 123 3.97 -9.35 6.29
CA ILE A 123 3.04 -8.74 7.25
C ILE A 123 3.50 -8.98 8.69
N LYS A 124 3.97 -10.17 9.00
CA LYS A 124 4.52 -10.49 10.33
C LYS A 124 5.78 -9.68 10.63
N LYS A 125 6.69 -9.60 9.67
CA LYS A 125 7.93 -8.83 9.78
C LYS A 125 7.66 -7.34 10.06
N LEU A 126 6.60 -6.80 9.48
CA LEU A 126 6.22 -5.40 9.67
C LEU A 126 5.51 -5.15 11.01
N GLY A 127 5.29 -6.18 11.81
CA GLY A 127 4.65 -6.04 13.11
C GLY A 127 3.15 -5.84 13.05
N LEU A 128 2.51 -6.20 11.94
CA LEU A 128 1.07 -6.02 11.72
C LEU A 128 0.24 -7.23 12.19
N LEU A 129 0.89 -8.35 12.50
CA LEU A 129 0.26 -9.53 13.06
C LEU A 129 0.95 -9.90 14.38
N ASP A 130 0.15 -10.33 15.31
CA ASP A 130 0.63 -10.83 16.60
C ASP A 130 1.31 -12.20 16.47
#